data_8f9dd79b4efa127d8088012bff5c10b5
#
_entry.id   8f9dd79b4efa127d8088012bff5c10b5
#
_cell.length_a   1.000
_cell.length_b   1.000
_cell.length_c   1.000
_cell.angle_alpha   90.00
_cell.angle_beta   90.00
_cell.angle_gamma   90.00
#
_symmetry.space_group_name_H-M   'P 1'
#
loop_
_entity.id
_entity.type
_entity.pdbx_description
1 polymer ?
#
loop_
_entity_poly.entity_id
_entity_poly.type
_entity_poly.pdbx_seq_one_letter_code
_entity_poly.pdbx_strand_id
1 'polypeptide(L)'
;GSGKIFANQLMIKLRQQLEDFILSGKLVIGICNGFQVIIKMGLLPALKGTFMQEASLANNDSGKFEDRWVWLKAENSSIFTKGIGRIYLPVNHGEGKFVASREIAQQLQKQKLIKLRYVGEKGNENASYPYNPNNSMLGIAAITNKEGNVFGMMPHPEKFVTKYTHPRWARERDTGNLPEE
;
A
#
# COMPACT_ATOMS: atom_id res chain seq x y z
N GLY A 1 -10.01 14.07 4.27
CA GLY A 1 -9.32 13.60 5.46
C GLY A 1 -8.01 14.33 5.73
N SER A 2 -7.34 14.01 6.82
CA SER A 2 -6.08 14.63 7.27
C SER A 2 -4.95 14.54 6.23
N GLY A 3 -4.90 13.46 5.47
CA GLY A 3 -3.92 13.27 4.40
C GLY A 3 -3.98 14.35 3.31
N LYS A 4 -5.17 14.88 2.99
CA LYS A 4 -5.32 15.96 2.01
C LYS A 4 -4.70 17.27 2.49
N ILE A 5 -4.90 17.61 3.76
CA ILE A 5 -4.34 18.84 4.36
C ILE A 5 -2.82 18.75 4.38
N PHE A 6 -2.27 17.62 4.82
CA PHE A 6 -0.83 17.38 4.87
C PHE A 6 -0.20 17.38 3.48
N ALA A 7 -0.83 16.72 2.49
CA ALA A 7 -0.39 16.76 1.09
C ALA A 7 -0.29 18.20 0.56
N ASN A 8 -1.30 19.02 0.80
CA ASN A 8 -1.29 20.43 0.38
C ASN A 8 -0.15 21.24 1.06
N GLN A 9 0.09 21.02 2.35
CA GLN A 9 1.19 21.68 3.06
C GLN A 9 2.55 21.29 2.50
N LEU A 10 2.77 20.00 2.22
CA LEU A 10 3.99 19.51 1.59
C LEU A 10 4.17 20.08 0.19
N MET A 11 3.12 20.14 -0.61
CA MET A 11 3.14 20.71 -1.96
C MET A 11 3.51 22.19 -1.96
N ILE A 12 3.00 22.96 -0.98
CA ILE A 12 3.28 24.41 -0.90
C ILE A 12 4.71 24.66 -0.40
N LYS A 13 5.18 23.89 0.58
CA LYS A 13 6.41 24.19 1.32
C LYS A 13 7.64 23.42 0.83
N LEU A 14 7.47 22.20 0.34
CA LEU A 14 8.57 21.25 0.12
C LEU A 14 8.54 20.56 -1.24
N ARG A 15 7.74 21.05 -2.19
CA ARG A 15 7.59 20.40 -3.51
C ARG A 15 8.93 20.19 -4.19
N GLN A 16 9.74 21.24 -4.33
CA GLN A 16 11.03 21.16 -5.02
C GLN A 16 11.99 20.20 -4.32
N GLN A 17 12.08 20.30 -3.00
CA GLN A 17 12.95 19.43 -2.20
C GLN A 17 12.55 17.96 -2.31
N LEU A 18 11.24 17.66 -2.35
CA LEU A 18 10.73 16.31 -2.56
C LEU A 18 11.01 15.80 -3.97
N GLU A 19 10.87 16.66 -4.97
CA GLU A 19 11.19 16.32 -6.35
C GLU A 19 12.68 15.97 -6.48
N ASP A 20 13.56 16.83 -6.00
CA ASP A 20 15.01 16.61 -6.01
C ASP A 20 15.40 15.34 -5.25
N PHE A 21 14.74 15.09 -4.10
CA PHE A 21 14.95 13.90 -3.28
C PHE A 21 14.59 12.61 -4.06
N ILE A 22 13.45 12.61 -4.74
CA ILE A 22 12.98 11.45 -5.52
C ILE A 22 13.86 11.26 -6.76
N LEU A 23 14.16 12.34 -7.49
CA LEU A 23 15.00 12.30 -8.70
C LEU A 23 16.43 11.86 -8.39
N SER A 24 16.94 12.16 -7.19
CA SER A 24 18.24 11.65 -6.73
C SER A 24 18.24 10.16 -6.35
N GLY A 25 17.13 9.44 -6.60
CA GLY A 25 17.00 8.00 -6.34
C GLY A 25 16.80 7.62 -4.87
N LYS A 26 16.56 8.59 -3.99
CA LYS A 26 16.31 8.32 -2.57
C LYS A 26 14.93 7.70 -2.34
N LEU A 27 14.84 6.90 -1.29
CA LEU A 27 13.66 6.09 -1.02
C LEU A 27 12.59 6.86 -0.23
N VAL A 28 11.35 6.74 -0.71
CA VAL A 28 10.16 7.30 -0.04
C VAL A 28 9.17 6.15 0.21
N ILE A 29 8.70 6.02 1.44
CA ILE A 29 7.64 5.09 1.80
C ILE A 29 6.47 5.84 2.43
N GLY A 30 5.26 5.55 1.95
CA GLY A 30 4.01 6.04 2.54
C GLY A 30 3.14 4.88 3.02
N ILE A 31 2.85 4.84 4.33
CA ILE A 31 2.01 3.81 4.94
C ILE A 31 0.67 4.43 5.34
N CYS A 32 -0.44 3.80 4.97
CA CYS A 32 -1.81 4.19 5.28
C CYS A 32 -2.07 5.68 4.94
N ASN A 33 -2.13 6.57 5.93
CA ASN A 33 -2.27 8.01 5.70
C ASN A 33 -1.11 8.57 4.85
N GLY A 34 0.12 8.06 5.00
CA GLY A 34 1.26 8.39 4.15
C GLY A 34 1.02 8.00 2.68
N PHE A 35 0.42 6.85 2.42
CA PHE A 35 0.03 6.46 1.07
C PHE A 35 -1.04 7.38 0.48
N GLN A 36 -2.04 7.78 1.29
CA GLN A 36 -3.03 8.79 0.88
C GLN A 36 -2.37 10.12 0.50
N VAL A 37 -1.37 10.55 1.28
CA VAL A 37 -0.61 11.79 1.01
C VAL A 37 0.11 11.72 -0.33
N ILE A 38 0.93 10.70 -0.55
CA ILE A 38 1.75 10.59 -1.77
C ILE A 38 0.89 10.35 -3.03
N ILE A 39 -0.25 9.66 -2.93
CA ILE A 39 -1.24 9.56 -4.02
C ILE A 39 -1.84 10.95 -4.32
N LYS A 40 -2.25 11.69 -3.29
CA LYS A 40 -2.82 13.04 -3.45
C LYS A 40 -1.82 14.03 -4.05
N MET A 41 -0.55 13.89 -3.72
CA MET A 41 0.52 14.69 -4.31
C MET A 41 0.85 14.31 -5.75
N GLY A 42 0.32 13.18 -6.28
CA GLY A 42 0.66 12.67 -7.60
C GLY A 42 2.08 12.10 -7.70
N LEU A 43 2.64 11.63 -6.57
CA LEU A 43 3.93 10.93 -6.54
C LEU A 43 3.78 9.44 -6.85
N LEU A 44 2.55 8.92 -6.83
CA LEU A 44 2.16 7.57 -7.24
C LEU A 44 0.86 7.62 -8.04
N PRO A 45 0.77 6.81 -9.10
CA PRO A 45 1.82 5.99 -9.70
C PRO A 45 2.83 6.78 -10.55
N ALA A 46 2.60 8.08 -10.80
CA ALA A 46 3.43 8.99 -11.58
C ALA A 46 3.71 8.50 -13.02
N LEU A 47 2.69 7.91 -13.68
CA LEU A 47 2.81 7.38 -15.04
C LEU A 47 2.92 8.48 -16.10
N LYS A 48 2.23 9.61 -15.87
CA LYS A 48 2.20 10.79 -16.75
C LYS A 48 3.15 11.89 -16.27
N GLY A 49 3.79 11.69 -15.13
CA GLY A 49 4.72 12.63 -14.49
C GLY A 49 4.45 12.83 -13.02
N THR A 50 5.46 13.31 -12.29
CA THR A 50 5.37 13.66 -10.86
C THR A 50 4.39 14.81 -10.64
N PHE A 51 3.71 14.79 -9.49
CA PHE A 51 2.72 15.78 -9.07
C PHE A 51 1.46 15.87 -9.96
N MET A 52 1.19 14.81 -10.74
CA MET A 52 -0.08 14.62 -11.44
C MET A 52 -0.88 13.51 -10.77
N GLN A 53 -1.99 13.85 -10.14
CA GLN A 53 -2.82 12.85 -9.46
C GLN A 53 -3.54 11.96 -10.48
N GLU A 54 -3.20 10.68 -10.55
CA GLU A 54 -3.74 9.69 -11.50
C GLU A 54 -4.58 8.60 -10.82
N ALA A 55 -4.51 8.52 -9.49
CA ALA A 55 -5.24 7.57 -8.67
C ALA A 55 -5.77 8.23 -7.40
N SER A 56 -6.59 7.52 -6.65
CA SER A 56 -7.11 7.98 -5.35
C SER A 56 -7.27 6.82 -4.38
N LEU A 57 -7.28 7.13 -3.10
CA LEU A 57 -7.74 6.24 -2.04
C LEU A 57 -9.09 6.75 -1.55
N ALA A 58 -10.14 5.99 -1.84
CA ALA A 58 -11.52 6.34 -1.52
C ALA A 58 -11.98 5.66 -0.21
N ASN A 59 -13.17 6.03 0.25
CA ASN A 59 -13.82 5.36 1.37
C ASN A 59 -13.97 3.85 1.10
N ASN A 60 -13.85 3.06 2.18
CA ASN A 60 -14.15 1.64 2.12
C ASN A 60 -15.61 1.42 1.69
N ASP A 61 -15.88 0.42 0.84
CA ASP A 61 -17.25 0.11 0.39
C ASP A 61 -18.17 -0.32 1.55
N SER A 62 -17.58 -0.83 2.64
CA SER A 62 -18.32 -1.15 3.86
C SER A 62 -18.91 0.09 4.57
N GLY A 63 -18.46 1.29 4.22
CA GLY A 63 -18.80 2.54 4.90
C GLY A 63 -18.28 2.61 6.35
N LYS A 64 -17.43 1.66 6.76
CA LYS A 64 -16.92 1.52 8.13
C LYS A 64 -15.41 1.67 8.16
N PHE A 65 -14.88 1.96 9.34
CA PHE A 65 -13.47 1.83 9.64
C PHE A 65 -13.13 0.34 9.71
N GLU A 66 -12.19 -0.11 8.88
CA GLU A 66 -11.72 -1.48 8.83
C GLU A 66 -10.48 -1.61 9.70
N ASP A 67 -10.58 -2.40 10.76
CA ASP A 67 -9.49 -2.78 11.67
C ASP A 67 -9.41 -4.29 11.71
N ARG A 68 -8.48 -4.86 10.93
CA ARG A 68 -8.31 -6.30 10.79
C ARG A 68 -6.94 -6.68 10.24
N TRP A 69 -6.59 -7.93 10.39
CA TRP A 69 -5.45 -8.51 9.70
C TRP A 69 -5.86 -9.07 8.35
N VAL A 70 -4.99 -8.89 7.35
CA VAL A 70 -5.22 -9.29 5.95
C VAL A 70 -4.02 -10.04 5.39
N TRP A 71 -4.30 -11.00 4.53
CA TRP A 71 -3.26 -11.67 3.76
C TRP A 71 -2.90 -10.86 2.54
N LEU A 72 -1.60 -10.73 2.32
CA LEU A 72 -1.01 -10.03 1.19
C LEU A 72 -0.09 -10.99 0.45
N LYS A 73 -0.08 -10.86 -0.88
CA LYS A 73 0.86 -11.55 -1.76
C LYS A 73 1.72 -10.52 -2.46
N ALA A 74 3.04 -10.73 -2.46
CA ALA A 74 3.95 -9.94 -3.28
C ALA A 74 3.82 -10.38 -4.75
N GLU A 75 3.57 -9.42 -5.63
CA GLU A 75 3.39 -9.68 -7.07
C GLU A 75 4.73 -9.58 -7.83
N ASN A 76 5.46 -8.53 -7.55
CA ASN A 76 6.68 -8.20 -8.27
C ASN A 76 7.74 -7.72 -7.28
N SER A 77 8.95 -8.24 -7.40
CA SER A 77 10.06 -7.83 -6.55
C SER A 77 10.34 -6.33 -6.66
N SER A 78 10.67 -5.72 -5.55
CA SER A 78 11.14 -4.34 -5.43
C SER A 78 12.10 -4.24 -4.25
N ILE A 79 12.78 -3.12 -4.12
CA ILE A 79 13.64 -2.86 -2.95
C ILE A 79 12.86 -2.97 -1.64
N PHE A 80 11.55 -2.65 -1.64
CA PHE A 80 10.67 -2.67 -0.46
C PHE A 80 10.06 -4.04 -0.17
N THR A 81 9.97 -4.94 -1.18
CA THR A 81 9.29 -6.23 -1.06
C THR A 81 10.19 -7.43 -1.39
N LYS A 82 11.51 -7.20 -1.48
CA LYS A 82 12.49 -8.25 -1.76
C LYS A 82 12.44 -9.34 -0.67
N GLY A 83 12.31 -10.59 -1.11
CA GLY A 83 12.23 -11.74 -0.21
C GLY A 83 10.84 -12.00 0.39
N ILE A 84 9.87 -11.09 0.19
CA ILE A 84 8.49 -11.30 0.64
C ILE A 84 7.74 -12.12 -0.41
N GLY A 85 7.22 -13.28 -0.03
CA GLY A 85 6.29 -14.05 -0.85
C GLY A 85 4.84 -13.73 -0.47
N ARG A 86 4.48 -14.07 0.77
CA ARG A 86 3.17 -13.81 1.36
C ARG A 86 3.34 -13.34 2.80
N ILE A 87 2.54 -12.36 3.22
CA ILE A 87 2.64 -11.77 4.56
C ILE A 87 1.25 -11.47 5.11
N TYR A 88 1.08 -11.54 6.43
CA TYR A 88 -0.15 -11.25 7.14
C TYR A 88 0.05 -9.98 7.97
N LEU A 89 -0.66 -8.90 7.65
CA LEU A 89 -0.47 -7.57 8.23
C LEU A 89 -1.81 -6.95 8.65
N PRO A 90 -1.81 -6.08 9.68
CA PRO A 90 -3.00 -5.32 10.04
C PRO A 90 -3.27 -4.16 9.07
N VAL A 91 -4.54 -3.85 8.90
CA VAL A 91 -5.06 -2.62 8.27
C VAL A 91 -5.93 -1.86 9.26
N ASN A 92 -5.85 -0.51 9.25
CA ASN A 92 -6.64 0.36 10.11
C ASN A 92 -7.01 1.62 9.31
N HIS A 93 -8.14 1.61 8.60
CA HIS A 93 -8.51 2.73 7.74
C HIS A 93 -10.01 2.82 7.45
N GLY A 94 -10.51 4.04 7.29
CA GLY A 94 -11.83 4.34 6.72
C GLY A 94 -11.77 4.63 5.23
N GLU A 95 -10.61 5.13 4.75
CA GLU A 95 -10.31 5.47 3.36
C GLU A 95 -9.09 4.68 2.91
N GLY A 96 -9.29 3.55 2.24
CA GLY A 96 -8.19 2.69 1.79
C GLY A 96 -8.44 2.04 0.43
N LYS A 97 -9.60 2.28 -0.18
CA LYS A 97 -9.98 1.73 -1.47
C LYS A 97 -9.19 2.38 -2.60
N PHE A 98 -8.25 1.66 -3.17
CA PHE A 98 -7.53 2.12 -4.35
C PHE A 98 -8.45 2.18 -5.56
N VAL A 99 -8.53 3.35 -6.20
CA VAL A 99 -9.31 3.60 -7.40
C VAL A 99 -8.48 4.36 -8.43
N ALA A 100 -8.61 3.97 -9.68
CA ALA A 100 -7.98 4.61 -10.83
C ALA A 100 -8.81 4.39 -12.09
N SER A 101 -8.49 5.07 -13.19
CA SER A 101 -9.08 4.75 -14.49
C SER A 101 -8.66 3.35 -14.95
N ARG A 102 -9.44 2.75 -15.87
CA ARG A 102 -9.09 1.44 -16.45
C ARG A 102 -7.71 1.50 -17.14
N GLU A 103 -7.40 2.61 -17.81
CA GLU A 103 -6.11 2.83 -18.45
C GLU A 103 -4.95 2.77 -17.45
N ILE A 104 -5.06 3.52 -16.35
CA ILE A 104 -4.04 3.54 -15.27
C ILE A 104 -3.88 2.15 -14.66
N ALA A 105 -4.99 1.44 -14.39
CA ALA A 105 -4.96 0.10 -13.84
C ALA A 105 -4.23 -0.90 -14.78
N GLN A 106 -4.48 -0.83 -16.08
CA GLN A 106 -3.79 -1.63 -17.09
C GLN A 106 -2.28 -1.29 -17.15
N GLN A 107 -1.92 -0.02 -17.07
CA GLN A 107 -0.52 0.42 -17.03
C GLN A 107 0.20 -0.08 -15.79
N LEU A 108 -0.44 -0.02 -14.61
CA LEU A 108 0.11 -0.56 -13.37
C LEU A 108 0.42 -2.06 -13.47
N GLN A 109 -0.47 -2.84 -14.10
CA GLN A 109 -0.24 -4.27 -14.35
C GLN A 109 0.89 -4.50 -15.37
N LYS A 110 0.80 -3.85 -16.54
CA LYS A 110 1.77 -4.01 -17.64
C LYS A 110 3.19 -3.66 -17.21
N GLN A 111 3.36 -2.58 -16.44
CA GLN A 111 4.66 -2.11 -15.97
C GLN A 111 5.09 -2.77 -14.64
N LYS A 112 4.31 -3.74 -14.11
CA LYS A 112 4.61 -4.47 -12.88
C LYS A 112 4.81 -3.55 -11.66
N LEU A 113 4.01 -2.47 -11.58
CA LEU A 113 4.09 -1.49 -10.49
C LEU A 113 3.25 -1.87 -9.27
N ILE A 114 2.35 -2.85 -9.40
CA ILE A 114 1.64 -3.43 -8.26
C ILE A 114 2.62 -4.31 -7.50
N LYS A 115 2.80 -4.04 -6.21
CA LYS A 115 3.79 -4.73 -5.38
C LYS A 115 3.16 -5.68 -4.37
N LEU A 116 2.02 -5.30 -3.80
CA LEU A 116 1.25 -6.17 -2.92
C LEU A 116 -0.21 -6.18 -3.34
N ARG A 117 -0.83 -7.38 -3.27
CA ARG A 117 -2.28 -7.56 -3.44
C ARG A 117 -2.88 -8.17 -2.20
N TYR A 118 -4.11 -7.78 -1.89
CA TYR A 118 -4.96 -8.50 -0.98
C TYR A 118 -5.33 -9.85 -1.57
N VAL A 119 -5.15 -10.91 -0.78
CA VAL A 119 -5.47 -12.28 -1.17
C VAL A 119 -6.24 -12.98 -0.06
N GLY A 120 -6.93 -14.07 -0.41
CA GLY A 120 -7.57 -14.92 0.59
C GLY A 120 -6.55 -15.68 1.44
N GLU A 121 -7.01 -16.29 2.52
CA GLU A 121 -6.17 -17.04 3.47
C GLU A 121 -5.37 -18.17 2.79
N LYS A 122 -5.92 -18.78 1.73
CA LYS A 122 -5.23 -19.81 0.95
C LYS A 122 -4.39 -19.25 -0.21
N GLY A 123 -4.26 -17.91 -0.30
CA GLY A 123 -3.51 -17.23 -1.36
C GLY A 123 -4.28 -17.03 -2.66
N ASN A 124 -5.57 -17.30 -2.70
CA ASN A 124 -6.42 -17.08 -3.88
C ASN A 124 -6.50 -15.58 -4.20
N GLU A 125 -6.27 -15.27 -5.47
CA GLU A 125 -6.38 -13.92 -6.03
C GLU A 125 -7.85 -13.51 -6.22
N ASN A 126 -8.08 -12.23 -6.51
CA ASN A 126 -9.43 -11.65 -6.64
C ASN A 126 -10.28 -11.81 -5.38
N ALA A 127 -9.65 -11.75 -4.22
CA ALA A 127 -10.34 -11.84 -2.95
C ALA A 127 -11.36 -10.70 -2.81
N SER A 128 -12.60 -11.10 -2.43
CA SER A 128 -13.65 -10.17 -2.04
C SER A 128 -13.56 -9.83 -0.54
N TYR A 129 -14.45 -8.98 -0.04
CA TYR A 129 -14.63 -8.80 1.40
C TYR A 129 -14.86 -10.16 2.09
N PRO A 130 -14.25 -10.44 3.24
CA PRO A 130 -13.45 -9.54 4.09
C PRO A 130 -11.94 -9.51 3.76
N TYR A 131 -11.46 -10.28 2.81
CA TYR A 131 -10.03 -10.40 2.49
C TYR A 131 -9.48 -9.19 1.73
N ASN A 132 -10.28 -8.58 0.84
CA ASN A 132 -10.05 -7.25 0.29
C ASN A 132 -10.94 -6.27 1.07
N PRO A 133 -10.45 -5.70 2.18
CA PRO A 133 -11.30 -5.08 3.20
C PRO A 133 -11.95 -3.78 2.74
N ASN A 134 -11.36 -3.13 1.76
CA ASN A 134 -11.80 -1.85 1.22
C ASN A 134 -12.36 -1.94 -0.20
N ASN A 135 -12.39 -3.15 -0.78
CA ASN A 135 -12.73 -3.39 -2.18
C ASN A 135 -11.84 -2.61 -3.17
N SER A 136 -10.54 -2.57 -2.91
CA SER A 136 -9.54 -1.98 -3.79
C SER A 136 -9.56 -2.62 -5.16
N MET A 137 -9.50 -1.80 -6.21
CA MET A 137 -9.38 -2.23 -7.59
C MET A 137 -8.23 -3.22 -7.75
N LEU A 138 -8.46 -4.36 -8.43
CA LEU A 138 -7.48 -5.43 -8.64
C LEU A 138 -6.86 -5.98 -7.35
N GLY A 139 -7.49 -5.78 -6.20
CA GLY A 139 -6.93 -6.15 -4.90
C GLY A 139 -5.66 -5.37 -4.52
N ILE A 140 -5.41 -4.22 -5.11
CA ILE A 140 -4.18 -3.44 -4.88
C ILE A 140 -4.09 -3.01 -3.41
N ALA A 141 -3.03 -3.46 -2.74
CA ALA A 141 -2.66 -3.06 -1.39
C ALA A 141 -1.43 -2.16 -1.36
N ALA A 142 -0.54 -2.27 -2.35
CA ALA A 142 0.66 -1.44 -2.49
C ALA A 142 1.10 -1.28 -3.95
N ILE A 143 1.65 -0.11 -4.26
CA ILE A 143 2.24 0.21 -5.58
C ILE A 143 3.57 0.96 -5.43
N THR A 144 4.34 1.00 -6.53
CA THR A 144 5.51 1.90 -6.69
C THR A 144 5.35 2.82 -7.89
N ASN A 145 6.22 3.85 -7.98
CA ASN A 145 6.49 4.57 -9.22
C ASN A 145 7.34 3.70 -10.18
N LYS A 146 7.60 4.21 -11.39
CA LYS A 146 8.39 3.49 -12.42
C LYS A 146 9.84 3.22 -11.99
N GLU A 147 10.45 4.15 -11.31
CA GLU A 147 11.82 4.10 -10.81
C GLU A 147 11.96 3.14 -9.62
N GLY A 148 10.84 2.78 -8.97
CA GLY A 148 10.80 1.84 -7.84
C GLY A 148 11.30 2.40 -6.52
N ASN A 149 11.50 3.73 -6.42
CA ASN A 149 12.01 4.39 -5.22
C ASN A 149 10.94 5.11 -4.39
N VAL A 150 9.72 5.26 -4.92
CA VAL A 150 8.54 5.69 -4.16
C VAL A 150 7.59 4.52 -4.00
N PHE A 151 7.21 4.19 -2.78
CA PHE A 151 6.35 3.07 -2.43
C PHE A 151 5.21 3.52 -1.53
N GLY A 152 4.01 3.05 -1.80
CA GLY A 152 2.83 3.31 -0.99
C GLY A 152 2.05 2.04 -0.68
N MET A 153 1.62 1.87 0.57
CA MET A 153 0.81 0.75 1.01
C MET A 153 -0.22 1.12 2.06
N MET A 154 -1.36 0.42 2.08
CA MET A 154 -2.39 0.60 3.11
C MET A 154 -2.14 -0.20 4.39
N PRO A 155 -1.67 -1.47 4.33
CA PRO A 155 -1.35 -2.23 5.53
C PRO A 155 -0.20 -1.63 6.35
N HIS A 156 -0.16 -1.97 7.64
CA HIS A 156 0.74 -1.42 8.65
C HIS A 156 1.78 -2.43 9.11
N PRO A 157 2.92 -2.61 8.43
CA PRO A 157 3.98 -3.51 8.89
C PRO A 157 4.58 -3.10 10.23
N GLU A 158 4.60 -1.78 10.53
CA GLU A 158 5.11 -1.24 11.78
C GLU A 158 4.28 -1.62 13.02
N LYS A 159 3.08 -2.19 12.83
CA LYS A 159 2.25 -2.72 13.93
C LYS A 159 2.52 -4.18 14.23
N PHE A 160 3.30 -4.87 13.40
CA PHE A 160 3.72 -6.24 13.63
C PHE A 160 5.17 -6.26 14.13
N VAL A 161 5.40 -5.79 15.35
CA VAL A 161 6.73 -5.61 15.95
C VAL A 161 7.22 -6.83 16.75
N THR A 162 6.30 -7.66 17.24
CA THR A 162 6.63 -8.90 17.95
C THR A 162 5.62 -9.99 17.59
N LYS A 163 6.03 -11.26 17.78
CA LYS A 163 5.13 -12.41 17.61
C LYS A 163 3.83 -12.29 18.42
N TYR A 164 3.89 -11.63 19.59
CA TYR A 164 2.73 -11.47 20.48
C TYR A 164 1.66 -10.51 19.94
N THR A 165 2.00 -9.62 19.00
CA THR A 165 1.04 -8.77 18.33
C THR A 165 0.27 -9.51 17.23
N HIS A 166 0.73 -10.70 16.80
CA HIS A 166 0.05 -11.51 15.82
C HIS A 166 -1.20 -12.17 16.41
N PRO A 167 -2.40 -12.06 15.77
CA PRO A 167 -3.65 -12.54 16.37
C PRO A 167 -3.72 -14.07 16.54
N ARG A 168 -2.84 -14.80 15.88
CA ARG A 168 -2.75 -16.27 15.95
C ARG A 168 -1.47 -16.74 16.63
N TRP A 169 -0.75 -15.88 17.32
CA TRP A 169 0.57 -16.22 17.89
C TRP A 169 0.56 -17.50 18.73
N ALA A 170 -0.49 -17.69 19.54
CA ALA A 170 -0.60 -18.89 20.41
C ALA A 170 -0.77 -20.19 19.61
N ARG A 171 -1.30 -20.13 18.38
CA ARG A 171 -1.50 -21.30 17.51
C ARG A 171 -0.30 -21.53 16.58
N GLU A 172 0.44 -20.46 16.27
CA GLU A 172 1.51 -20.47 15.27
C GLU A 172 2.91 -20.39 15.91
N ARG A 173 3.01 -20.29 17.25
CA ARG A 173 4.28 -20.15 17.99
C ARG A 173 5.31 -21.24 17.67
N ASP A 174 4.85 -22.45 17.37
CA ASP A 174 5.71 -23.61 17.15
C ASP A 174 5.87 -23.95 15.65
N THR A 175 5.36 -23.13 14.74
CA THR A 175 5.34 -23.40 13.28
C THR A 175 6.48 -22.75 12.51
N GLY A 176 7.29 -21.89 13.16
CA GLY A 176 8.32 -21.07 12.49
C GLY A 176 7.78 -19.98 11.56
N ASN A 177 6.46 -19.76 11.54
CA ASN A 177 5.82 -18.75 10.68
C ASN A 177 5.80 -17.34 11.30
N LEU A 178 6.18 -17.22 12.56
CA LEU A 178 6.27 -15.94 13.26
C LEU A 178 7.72 -15.45 13.28
N PRO A 179 7.94 -14.14 13.24
CA PRO A 179 9.28 -13.58 13.39
C PRO A 179 9.86 -14.00 14.74
N GLU A 180 11.15 -14.31 14.74
CA GLU A 180 11.93 -14.44 15.96
C GLU A 180 12.01 -13.08 16.68
N GLU A 181 12.22 -13.09 17.98
CA GLU A 181 12.36 -11.87 18.80
C GLU A 181 13.60 -11.06 18.44
#